data_3afb9df6040b4e1db8fec6d083c52b1e
#
_entry.id   3afb9df6040b4e1db8fec6d083c52b1e
#
_cell.length_a   1.000
_cell.length_b   1.000
_cell.length_c   1.000
_cell.angle_alpha   90.00
_cell.angle_beta   90.00
_cell.angle_gamma   90.00
#
_symmetry.space_group_name_H-M   'P 1'
#
loop_
_entity.id
_entity.type
_entity.pdbx_description
1 polymer ?
#
loop_
_entity_poly.entity_id
_entity_poly.type
_entity_poly.pdbx_seq_one_letter_code
_entity_poly.pdbx_strand_id
1 'polypeptide(L)'
;MIELEHRQFHCPGYYIRAASEPFEAKGAADLRHRVFVEEQKIFADHDRDEIDLIAMHLVALSTYAHEADQIVGTVRIHQAEPGLWWGSRLAVDREFRAIGRLGVELIRLAVSTANARGCTRFLAHVQMQNVPLFSHLRWSVLDEVTLH
;
A
#
# COMPACT_ATOMS: atom_id res chain seq x y z
N MET A 1 21.25 -8.11 26.44
CA MET A 1 20.49 -9.15 25.76
C MET A 1 19.00 -8.99 25.96
N ILE A 2 18.56 -8.88 27.19
CA ILE A 2 17.16 -8.66 27.55
C ILE A 2 16.64 -7.35 26.96
N GLU A 3 17.45 -6.31 26.94
CA GLU A 3 17.05 -5.02 26.39
C GLU A 3 16.79 -5.05 24.90
N LEU A 4 17.55 -5.86 24.15
CA LEU A 4 17.32 -6.03 22.71
C LEU A 4 15.98 -6.69 22.46
N GLU A 5 15.63 -7.67 23.26
CA GLU A 5 14.33 -8.33 23.15
C GLU A 5 13.19 -7.37 23.44
N HIS A 6 13.35 -6.53 24.45
CA HIS A 6 12.37 -5.50 24.78
C HIS A 6 12.20 -4.50 23.62
N ARG A 7 13.29 -4.10 22.98
CA ARG A 7 13.21 -3.19 21.83
C ARG A 7 12.43 -3.81 20.68
N GLN A 8 12.62 -5.11 20.46
CA GLN A 8 11.88 -5.80 19.40
C GLN A 8 10.38 -5.82 19.68
N PHE A 9 9.98 -5.93 20.94
CA PHE A 9 8.58 -5.90 21.32
C PHE A 9 7.96 -4.52 21.17
N HIS A 10 8.72 -3.45 21.35
CA HIS A 10 8.22 -2.09 21.28
C HIS A 10 8.22 -1.52 19.87
N CYS A 11 8.93 -2.15 18.94
CA CYS A 11 8.96 -1.76 17.54
C CYS A 11 8.30 -2.84 16.70
N PRO A 12 7.01 -2.68 16.39
CA PRO A 12 6.35 -3.67 15.53
C PRO A 12 7.07 -3.77 14.20
N GLY A 13 7.57 -4.96 13.93
CA GLY A 13 8.20 -5.27 12.66
C GLY A 13 7.15 -5.59 11.61
N TYR A 14 7.56 -5.45 10.38
CA TYR A 14 6.76 -5.85 9.24
C TYR A 14 7.69 -6.20 8.08
N TYR A 15 7.16 -6.96 7.13
CA TYR A 15 7.84 -7.17 5.86
C TYR A 15 6.84 -7.01 4.73
N ILE A 16 7.35 -6.70 3.55
CA ILE A 16 6.52 -6.39 2.39
C ILE A 16 6.83 -7.38 1.27
N ARG A 17 5.78 -7.88 0.62
CA ARG A 17 5.93 -8.77 -0.53
C ARG A 17 4.70 -8.72 -1.43
N ALA A 18 4.80 -9.33 -2.61
CA ALA A 18 3.64 -9.55 -3.45
C ALA A 18 2.73 -10.58 -2.78
N ALA A 19 1.43 -10.33 -2.80
CA ALA A 19 0.45 -11.24 -2.23
C ALA A 19 0.38 -12.50 -3.09
N SER A 20 0.48 -13.67 -2.45
CA SER A 20 0.45 -14.96 -3.13
C SER A 20 -0.53 -15.93 -2.50
N GLU A 21 -0.88 -15.72 -1.24
CA GLU A 21 -1.74 -16.62 -0.47
C GLU A 21 -3.15 -16.03 -0.36
N PRO A 22 -4.19 -16.89 -0.28
CA PRO A 22 -5.57 -16.40 -0.13
C PRO A 22 -5.78 -15.47 1.06
N PHE A 23 -5.11 -15.74 2.18
CA PHE A 23 -5.28 -14.89 3.37
C PHE A 23 -4.70 -13.50 3.16
N GLU A 24 -3.68 -13.38 2.32
CA GLU A 24 -3.08 -12.08 1.99
C GLU A 24 -4.04 -11.25 1.13
N ALA A 25 -4.64 -11.87 0.13
CA ALA A 25 -5.64 -11.20 -0.71
C ALA A 25 -6.84 -10.76 0.11
N LYS A 26 -7.32 -11.63 1.00
CA LYS A 26 -8.43 -11.31 1.89
C LYS A 26 -8.07 -10.20 2.87
N GLY A 27 -6.90 -10.27 3.47
CA GLY A 27 -6.41 -9.25 4.39
C GLY A 27 -6.25 -7.89 3.74
N ALA A 28 -5.75 -7.87 2.51
CA ALA A 28 -5.65 -6.62 1.74
C ALA A 28 -7.03 -6.04 1.46
N ALA A 29 -7.98 -6.87 1.05
CA ALA A 29 -9.35 -6.42 0.79
C ALA A 29 -10.01 -5.88 2.07
N ASP A 30 -9.83 -6.57 3.18
CA ASP A 30 -10.38 -6.13 4.47
C ASP A 30 -9.76 -4.81 4.93
N LEU A 31 -8.45 -4.65 4.77
CA LEU A 31 -7.76 -3.40 5.11
C LEU A 31 -8.27 -2.25 4.24
N ARG A 32 -8.38 -2.47 2.95
CA ARG A 32 -8.90 -1.46 2.02
C ARG A 32 -10.33 -1.05 2.41
N HIS A 33 -11.15 -2.01 2.79
CA HIS A 33 -12.50 -1.71 3.25
C HIS A 33 -12.49 -0.81 4.49
N ARG A 34 -11.67 -1.15 5.48
CA ARG A 34 -11.56 -0.33 6.69
C ARG A 34 -11.11 1.09 6.37
N VAL A 35 -10.14 1.24 5.49
CA VAL A 35 -9.57 2.56 5.18
C VAL A 35 -10.48 3.37 4.27
N PHE A 36 -10.92 2.80 3.16
CA PHE A 36 -11.60 3.56 2.12
C PHE A 36 -13.11 3.64 2.32
N VAL A 37 -13.72 2.66 2.95
CA VAL A 37 -15.16 2.65 3.20
C VAL A 37 -15.47 3.18 4.59
N GLU A 38 -14.86 2.62 5.62
CA GLU A 38 -15.21 2.95 7.00
C GLU A 38 -14.55 4.26 7.49
N GLU A 39 -13.26 4.44 7.29
CA GLU A 39 -12.55 5.63 7.77
C GLU A 39 -12.77 6.84 6.87
N GLN A 40 -12.44 6.71 5.60
CA GLN A 40 -12.44 7.85 4.66
C GLN A 40 -13.78 8.06 3.99
N LYS A 41 -14.62 7.02 3.94
CA LYS A 41 -15.94 7.07 3.32
C LYS A 41 -15.91 7.54 1.86
N ILE A 42 -14.84 7.19 1.15
CA ILE A 42 -14.70 7.51 -0.27
C ILE A 42 -15.63 6.60 -1.10
N PHE A 43 -15.76 5.35 -0.66
CA PHE A 43 -16.63 4.37 -1.30
C PHE A 43 -17.77 3.99 -0.34
N ALA A 44 -18.97 3.80 -0.90
CA ALA A 44 -20.16 3.52 -0.08
C ALA A 44 -20.18 2.07 0.44
N ASP A 45 -20.01 1.10 -0.45
CA ASP A 45 -20.14 -0.32 -0.10
C ASP A 45 -18.80 -1.05 -0.11
N HIS A 46 -18.03 -0.87 -1.18
CA HIS A 46 -16.73 -1.49 -1.34
C HIS A 46 -15.89 -0.67 -2.31
N ASP A 47 -14.58 -0.90 -2.27
CA ASP A 47 -13.64 -0.22 -3.15
C ASP A 47 -13.13 -1.09 -4.30
N ARG A 48 -13.69 -2.28 -4.47
CA ARG A 48 -13.26 -3.24 -5.49
C ARG A 48 -13.71 -2.80 -6.88
N ASP A 49 -12.87 -3.05 -7.86
CA ASP A 49 -13.15 -2.79 -9.25
C ASP A 49 -12.51 -3.88 -10.14
N GLU A 50 -12.66 -3.74 -11.44
CA GLU A 50 -12.15 -4.72 -12.40
C GLU A 50 -10.62 -4.77 -12.47
N ILE A 51 -9.95 -3.69 -12.06
CA ILE A 51 -8.48 -3.65 -12.01
C ILE A 51 -7.96 -4.69 -11.03
N ASP A 52 -8.70 -5.00 -9.99
CA ASP A 52 -8.31 -6.01 -9.01
C ASP A 52 -8.06 -7.38 -9.62
N LEU A 53 -8.68 -7.68 -10.77
CA LEU A 53 -8.52 -8.97 -11.43
C LEU A 53 -7.18 -9.09 -12.17
N ILE A 54 -6.58 -7.98 -12.57
CA ILE A 54 -5.33 -7.97 -13.33
C ILE A 54 -4.16 -7.39 -12.55
N ALA A 55 -4.42 -6.74 -11.45
CA ALA A 55 -3.40 -6.05 -10.67
C ALA A 55 -2.54 -7.02 -9.86
N MET A 56 -1.31 -6.60 -9.61
CA MET A 56 -0.47 -7.21 -8.59
C MET A 56 -0.73 -6.48 -7.29
N HIS A 57 -1.00 -7.23 -6.23
CA HIS A 57 -1.23 -6.67 -4.90
C HIS A 57 0.01 -6.88 -4.06
N LEU A 58 0.55 -5.77 -3.54
CA LEU A 58 1.67 -5.80 -2.62
C LEU A 58 1.12 -5.63 -1.22
N VAL A 59 1.63 -6.41 -0.28
CA VAL A 59 1.12 -6.43 1.09
C VAL A 59 2.25 -6.30 2.09
N ALA A 60 1.96 -5.62 3.20
CA ALA A 60 2.83 -5.57 4.36
C ALA A 60 2.21 -6.44 5.44
N LEU A 61 3.02 -7.33 5.97
CA LEU A 61 2.60 -8.27 7.02
C LEU A 61 3.30 -7.90 8.31
N SER A 62 2.53 -7.78 9.38
CA SER A 62 3.07 -7.54 10.70
C SER A 62 3.76 -8.80 11.23
N THR A 63 4.93 -8.62 11.82
CA THR A 63 5.64 -9.69 12.51
C THR A 63 5.59 -9.51 14.03
N TYR A 64 4.69 -8.65 14.48
CA TYR A 64 4.63 -8.25 15.88
C TYR A 64 4.09 -9.35 16.77
N ALA A 65 4.85 -9.65 17.83
CA ALA A 65 4.48 -10.57 18.90
C ALA A 65 4.15 -11.98 18.40
N HIS A 66 3.20 -12.62 19.04
CA HIS A 66 2.80 -14.01 18.74
C HIS A 66 1.56 -14.08 17.85
N GLU A 67 1.15 -12.98 17.31
CA GLU A 67 -0.02 -12.97 16.45
C GLU A 67 0.31 -13.53 15.09
N ALA A 68 -0.68 -14.15 14.48
CA ALA A 68 -0.56 -14.59 13.10
C ALA A 68 -0.29 -13.37 12.21
N ASP A 69 0.40 -13.58 11.12
CA ASP A 69 0.73 -12.53 10.17
C ASP A 69 -0.54 -11.75 9.79
N GLN A 70 -0.55 -10.48 10.13
CA GLN A 70 -1.66 -9.60 9.86
C GLN A 70 -1.30 -8.62 8.76
N ILE A 71 -2.20 -8.43 7.82
CA ILE A 71 -2.00 -7.45 6.75
C ILE A 71 -2.22 -6.06 7.31
N VAL A 72 -1.16 -5.25 7.32
CA VAL A 72 -1.17 -3.89 7.87
C VAL A 72 -0.91 -2.82 6.83
N GLY A 73 -0.65 -3.19 5.61
CA GLY A 73 -0.50 -2.28 4.50
C GLY A 73 -0.73 -2.98 3.19
N THR A 74 -1.16 -2.23 2.18
CA THR A 74 -1.34 -2.77 0.84
C THR A 74 -1.29 -1.65 -0.19
N VAL A 75 -0.88 -2.00 -1.40
CA VAL A 75 -0.97 -1.16 -2.58
C VAL A 75 -1.12 -2.10 -3.77
N ARG A 76 -1.85 -1.68 -4.78
CA ARG A 76 -1.94 -2.47 -6.01
C ARG A 76 -1.29 -1.72 -7.17
N ILE A 77 -0.69 -2.48 -8.08
CA ILE A 77 -0.09 -1.93 -9.29
C ILE A 77 -0.60 -2.71 -10.48
N HIS A 78 -0.73 -2.03 -11.62
CA HIS A 78 -1.11 -2.70 -12.87
C HIS A 78 -0.50 -1.97 -14.06
N GLN A 79 -0.27 -2.72 -15.12
CA GLN A 79 0.19 -2.17 -16.38
C GLN A 79 -1.03 -1.84 -17.23
N ALA A 80 -1.20 -0.56 -17.55
CA ALA A 80 -2.32 -0.09 -18.38
C ALA A 80 -2.01 -0.23 -19.86
N GLU A 81 -0.76 0.04 -20.23
CA GLU A 81 -0.22 -0.04 -21.58
C GLU A 81 1.24 -0.46 -21.49
N PRO A 82 1.87 -0.94 -22.57
CA PRO A 82 3.30 -1.25 -22.51
C PRO A 82 4.11 -0.08 -21.96
N GLY A 83 4.81 -0.31 -20.86
CA GLY A 83 5.62 0.70 -20.20
C GLY A 83 4.88 1.67 -19.27
N LEU A 84 3.56 1.72 -19.35
CA LEU A 84 2.76 2.61 -18.50
C LEU A 84 2.12 1.82 -17.36
N TRP A 85 2.50 2.14 -16.13
CA TRP A 85 2.02 1.49 -14.93
C TRP A 85 1.29 2.47 -14.03
N TRP A 86 0.33 1.95 -13.29
CA TRP A 86 -0.42 2.70 -12.30
C TRP A 86 -0.31 2.04 -10.94
N GLY A 87 -0.15 2.88 -9.91
CA GLY A 87 -0.31 2.48 -8.52
C GLY A 87 -1.61 3.04 -7.97
N SER A 88 -2.30 2.28 -7.17
CA SER A 88 -3.58 2.67 -6.60
C SER A 88 -3.88 1.90 -5.32
N ARG A 89 -4.91 2.36 -4.61
CA ARG A 89 -5.41 1.69 -3.41
C ARG A 89 -4.31 1.49 -2.35
N LEU A 90 -3.48 2.51 -2.14
CA LEU A 90 -2.53 2.51 -1.04
C LEU A 90 -3.30 2.66 0.27
N ALA A 91 -3.19 1.69 1.13
CA ALA A 91 -3.85 1.69 2.43
C ALA A 91 -2.88 1.20 3.50
N VAL A 92 -2.84 1.90 4.62
CA VAL A 92 -2.00 1.54 5.77
C VAL A 92 -2.89 1.50 7.00
N ASP A 93 -2.75 0.44 7.79
CA ASP A 93 -3.45 0.30 9.06
C ASP A 93 -3.17 1.52 9.95
N ARG A 94 -4.22 1.99 10.63
CA ARG A 94 -4.14 3.20 11.45
C ARG A 94 -2.97 3.16 12.45
N GLU A 95 -2.76 2.01 13.09
CA GLU A 95 -1.71 1.88 14.09
C GLU A 95 -0.30 1.98 13.49
N PHE A 96 -0.15 1.65 12.22
CA PHE A 96 1.13 1.67 11.52
C PHE A 96 1.42 3.00 10.82
N ARG A 97 0.43 3.90 10.72
CA ARG A 97 0.63 5.22 10.10
C ARG A 97 1.56 6.12 10.92
N ALA A 98 1.52 5.98 12.23
CA ALA A 98 2.32 6.81 13.13
C ALA A 98 3.82 6.59 12.92
N ILE A 99 4.22 5.43 12.43
CA ILE A 99 5.61 5.10 12.16
C ILE A 99 6.12 5.81 10.90
N GLY A 100 5.22 6.16 9.97
CA GLY A 100 5.54 6.97 8.80
C GLY A 100 6.34 6.29 7.70
N ARG A 101 6.81 5.07 7.92
CA ARG A 101 7.71 4.39 6.99
C ARG A 101 7.03 3.39 6.07
N LEU A 102 5.96 2.77 6.56
CA LEU A 102 5.32 1.68 5.85
C LEU A 102 4.77 2.11 4.49
N GLY A 103 4.06 3.24 4.45
CA GLY A 103 3.52 3.77 3.20
C GLY A 103 4.62 4.08 2.19
N VAL A 104 5.72 4.68 2.66
CA VAL A 104 6.87 5.00 1.80
C VAL A 104 7.49 3.73 1.23
N GLU A 105 7.65 2.70 2.05
CA GLU A 105 8.24 1.45 1.60
C GLU A 105 7.34 0.72 0.60
N LEU A 106 6.02 0.77 0.80
CA LEU A 106 5.07 0.21 -0.17
C LEU A 106 5.17 0.93 -1.52
N ILE A 107 5.26 2.26 -1.51
CA ILE A 107 5.42 3.05 -2.73
C ILE A 107 6.72 2.67 -3.43
N ARG A 108 7.81 2.57 -2.69
CA ARG A 108 9.10 2.21 -3.26
C ARG A 108 9.10 0.81 -3.87
N LEU A 109 8.50 -0.14 -3.19
CA LEU A 109 8.38 -1.49 -3.72
C LEU A 109 7.50 -1.52 -4.97
N ALA A 110 6.42 -0.75 -4.97
CA ALA A 110 5.54 -0.65 -6.13
C ALA A 110 6.30 -0.16 -7.37
N VAL A 111 7.04 0.94 -7.23
CA VAL A 111 7.84 1.50 -8.34
C VAL A 111 8.95 0.54 -8.76
N SER A 112 9.65 -0.04 -7.80
CA SER A 112 10.73 -0.99 -8.07
C SER A 112 10.21 -2.22 -8.80
N THR A 113 9.08 -2.75 -8.38
CA THR A 113 8.47 -3.93 -9.01
C THR A 113 8.05 -3.62 -10.45
N ALA A 114 7.41 -2.47 -10.66
CA ALA A 114 7.02 -2.05 -12.00
C ALA A 114 8.24 -1.84 -12.89
N ASN A 115 9.30 -1.22 -12.38
CA ASN A 115 10.53 -1.02 -13.14
C ASN A 115 11.17 -2.33 -13.57
N ALA A 116 11.15 -3.34 -12.72
CA ALA A 116 11.67 -4.67 -13.06
C ALA A 116 10.85 -5.33 -14.17
N ARG A 117 9.64 -4.85 -14.42
CA ARG A 117 8.73 -5.37 -15.44
C ARG A 117 8.61 -4.47 -16.66
N GLY A 118 9.56 -3.54 -16.84
CA GLY A 118 9.62 -2.70 -18.02
C GLY A 118 8.86 -1.37 -17.92
N CYS A 119 8.55 -0.92 -16.71
CA CYS A 119 7.89 0.36 -16.51
C CYS A 119 8.79 1.51 -16.97
N THR A 120 8.25 2.39 -17.82
CA THR A 120 8.92 3.63 -18.21
C THR A 120 8.22 4.85 -17.63
N ARG A 121 6.95 4.71 -17.27
CA ARG A 121 6.17 5.79 -16.67
C ARG A 121 5.23 5.21 -15.62
N PHE A 122 5.34 5.71 -14.41
CA PHE A 122 4.53 5.27 -13.28
C PHE A 122 3.63 6.41 -12.83
N LEU A 123 2.33 6.18 -12.81
CA LEU A 123 1.34 7.17 -12.42
C LEU A 123 0.55 6.70 -11.20
N ALA A 124 0.00 7.63 -10.45
CA ALA A 124 -0.88 7.34 -9.32
C ALA A 124 -1.81 8.51 -9.05
N HIS A 125 -3.01 8.21 -8.58
CA HIS A 125 -3.89 9.20 -8.00
C HIS A 125 -3.55 9.33 -6.52
N VAL A 126 -3.18 10.54 -6.10
CA VAL A 126 -2.72 10.81 -4.75
C VAL A 126 -3.68 11.83 -4.11
N GLN A 127 -4.14 11.54 -2.90
CA GLN A 127 -4.95 12.48 -2.16
C GLN A 127 -4.14 13.76 -1.88
N MET A 128 -4.79 14.91 -1.93
CA MET A 128 -4.12 16.20 -1.79
C MET A 128 -3.27 16.29 -0.52
N GLN A 129 -3.74 15.72 0.57
CA GLN A 129 -2.99 15.74 1.83
C GLN A 129 -1.68 14.97 1.76
N ASN A 130 -1.53 14.04 0.80
CA ASN A 130 -0.34 13.24 0.64
C ASN A 130 0.61 13.76 -0.44
N VAL A 131 0.22 14.81 -1.16
CA VAL A 131 1.06 15.38 -2.22
C VAL A 131 2.44 15.81 -1.70
N PRO A 132 2.58 16.46 -0.52
CA PRO A 132 3.90 16.81 -0.01
C PRO A 132 4.82 15.61 0.19
N LEU A 133 4.27 14.48 0.65
CA LEU A 133 5.05 13.25 0.83
C LEU A 133 5.55 12.73 -0.52
N PHE A 134 4.68 12.67 -1.52
CA PHE A 134 5.05 12.17 -2.84
C PHE A 134 6.05 13.11 -3.52
N SER A 135 5.89 14.43 -3.36
CA SER A 135 6.85 15.39 -3.89
C SER A 135 8.23 15.20 -3.24
N HIS A 136 8.27 14.91 -1.95
CA HIS A 136 9.50 14.61 -1.24
C HIS A 136 10.17 13.35 -1.79
N LEU A 137 9.39 12.38 -2.26
CA LEU A 137 9.88 11.17 -2.91
C LEU A 137 10.17 11.37 -4.41
N ARG A 138 10.22 12.62 -4.87
CA ARG A 138 10.52 13.01 -6.26
C ARG A 138 9.42 12.67 -7.26
N TRP A 139 8.20 12.63 -6.81
CA TRP A 139 7.04 12.55 -7.70
C TRP A 139 6.64 13.95 -8.16
N SER A 140 6.19 14.05 -9.40
CA SER A 140 5.72 15.31 -9.98
C SER A 140 4.21 15.30 -10.12
N VAL A 141 3.58 16.42 -9.79
CA VAL A 141 2.14 16.60 -10.01
C VAL A 141 1.92 16.89 -11.50
N LEU A 142 1.11 16.06 -12.16
CA LEU A 142 0.73 16.24 -13.56
C LEU A 142 -0.59 16.97 -13.68
N ASP A 143 -1.57 16.64 -12.84
CA ASP A 143 -2.90 17.21 -12.91
C ASP A 143 -3.65 16.92 -11.61
N GLU A 144 -4.69 17.68 -11.36
CA GLU A 144 -5.61 17.46 -10.25
C GLU A 144 -6.93 16.93 -10.79
N VAL A 145 -7.40 15.83 -10.20
CA VAL A 145 -8.63 15.18 -10.64
C VAL A 145 -9.52 14.95 -9.42
N THR A 146 -10.81 15.25 -9.57
CA THR A 146 -11.78 14.90 -8.55
C THR A 146 -12.42 13.58 -8.92
N LEU A 147 -12.27 12.59 -8.01
CA LEU A 147 -12.85 11.26 -8.19
C LEU A 147 -14.12 11.15 -7.35
N HIS A 148 -15.16 10.60 -7.95
CA HIS A 148 -16.45 10.43 -7.30
C HIS A 148 -16.76 8.97 -7.00
#